data_5c8db207e918e989e283c36926723aee
#
_entry.id   5c8db207e918e989e283c36926723aee
#
_cell.length_a   1.000
_cell.length_b   1.000
_cell.length_c   1.000
_cell.angle_alpha   90.00
_cell.angle_beta   90.00
_cell.angle_gamma   90.00
#
_symmetry.space_group_name_H-M   'P 1'
#
loop_
_entity.id
_entity.type
_entity.pdbx_description
1 polymer ?
#
loop_
_entity_poly.entity_id
_entity_poly.type
_entity_poly.pdbx_seq_one_letter_code
_entity_poly.pdbx_strand_id
1 'polypeptide(L)'
;MERKDLVGLGIAVSGAAGDLGGAMACELARRGAHVTMLDRVSEAAASERVAAVSASGSCSYRQVDVTDRAGVDAALAAVEPLDVAIGNAGIVDAAPFLEVSQEQWQAHLDINVTGCFNIGQAAARLMAERGTRGQIIFTGSWVGEIPWPDISAYSVSKAGVRMLARSMARELAANGIRVNVVAPGIVMAGMARRQYETDPEYAKRASVVIPLGEFGTAEQVAKATAFLCSPDSAYMTGSVLLVDGGASLFQFGV
;
A
#
# COMPACT_ATOMS: atom_id res chain seq x y z
N MET A 1 17.59 -21.10 -0.49
CA MET A 1 18.03 -20.17 0.58
C MET A 1 17.03 -19.01 0.65
N GLU A 2 16.53 -18.71 1.83
CA GLU A 2 15.70 -17.51 2.01
C GLU A 2 16.52 -16.24 1.79
N ARG A 3 15.94 -15.31 1.04
CA ARG A 3 16.59 -14.04 0.72
C ARG A 3 16.54 -13.13 1.95
N LYS A 4 17.69 -12.63 2.40
CA LYS A 4 17.88 -11.73 3.56
C LYS A 4 18.49 -10.39 3.11
N ASP A 5 17.88 -9.76 2.14
CA ASP A 5 18.39 -8.56 1.46
C ASP A 5 17.88 -7.23 2.04
N LEU A 6 17.09 -7.29 3.13
CA LEU A 6 16.57 -6.12 3.85
C LEU A 6 17.12 -6.02 5.29
N VAL A 7 18.18 -6.74 5.60
CA VAL A 7 18.78 -6.74 6.95
C VAL A 7 19.23 -5.34 7.34
N GLY A 8 18.82 -4.92 8.53
CA GLY A 8 19.18 -3.62 9.10
C GLY A 8 18.31 -2.44 8.66
N LEU A 9 17.38 -2.64 7.70
CA LEU A 9 16.47 -1.58 7.30
C LEU A 9 15.33 -1.41 8.31
N GLY A 10 15.01 -0.16 8.64
CA GLY A 10 13.79 0.23 9.34
C GLY A 10 12.69 0.60 8.36
N ILE A 11 11.57 -0.12 8.42
CA ILE A 11 10.46 0.02 7.47
C ILE A 11 9.15 0.28 8.22
N ALA A 12 8.47 1.38 7.92
CA ALA A 12 7.13 1.67 8.43
C ALA A 12 6.07 1.26 7.40
N VAL A 13 5.01 0.55 7.83
CA VAL A 13 3.91 0.10 6.97
C VAL A 13 2.58 0.55 7.56
N SER A 14 1.83 1.42 6.86
CA SER A 14 0.48 1.83 7.27
C SER A 14 -0.59 0.85 6.80
N GLY A 15 -1.69 0.72 7.58
CA GLY A 15 -2.72 -0.28 7.33
C GLY A 15 -2.20 -1.72 7.53
N ALA A 16 -1.25 -1.89 8.44
CA ALA A 16 -0.53 -3.15 8.63
C ALA A 16 -1.33 -4.22 9.41
N ALA A 17 -2.42 -3.85 10.07
CA ALA A 17 -3.35 -4.81 10.67
C ALA A 17 -4.26 -5.49 9.63
N GLY A 18 -4.40 -4.91 8.42
CA GLY A 18 -5.15 -5.49 7.32
C GLY A 18 -4.41 -6.64 6.63
N ASP A 19 -5.12 -7.37 5.75
CA ASP A 19 -4.55 -8.55 5.07
C ASP A 19 -3.33 -8.21 4.21
N LEU A 20 -3.44 -7.19 3.35
CA LEU A 20 -2.35 -6.83 2.44
C LEU A 20 -1.16 -6.22 3.17
N GLY A 21 -1.42 -5.25 4.08
CA GLY A 21 -0.37 -4.62 4.87
C GLY A 21 0.32 -5.61 5.81
N GLY A 22 -0.44 -6.54 6.40
CA GLY A 22 0.11 -7.61 7.23
C GLY A 22 0.98 -8.59 6.44
N ALA A 23 0.56 -8.98 5.23
CA ALA A 23 1.39 -9.82 4.37
C ALA A 23 2.69 -9.12 3.95
N MET A 24 2.63 -7.81 3.65
CA MET A 24 3.83 -7.00 3.40
C MET A 24 4.75 -6.99 4.63
N ALA A 25 4.19 -6.72 5.81
CA ALA A 25 4.96 -6.69 7.06
C ALA A 25 5.65 -8.05 7.34
N CYS A 26 4.94 -9.18 7.18
CA CYS A 26 5.51 -10.52 7.30
C CYS A 26 6.67 -10.75 6.33
N GLU A 27 6.50 -10.44 5.05
CA GLU A 27 7.53 -10.66 4.03
C GLU A 27 8.77 -9.80 4.28
N LEU A 28 8.58 -8.53 4.67
CA LEU A 28 9.68 -7.60 4.97
C LEU A 28 10.46 -8.05 6.21
N ALA A 29 9.76 -8.43 7.28
CA ALA A 29 10.38 -8.96 8.50
C ALA A 29 11.13 -10.27 8.21
N ARG A 30 10.55 -11.18 7.41
CA ARG A 30 11.17 -12.43 6.97
C ARG A 30 12.47 -12.17 6.19
N ARG A 31 12.55 -11.07 5.41
CA ARG A 31 13.77 -10.65 4.70
C ARG A 31 14.77 -9.90 5.58
N GLY A 32 14.48 -9.70 6.86
CA GLY A 32 15.42 -9.18 7.86
C GLY A 32 15.26 -7.70 8.21
N ALA A 33 14.22 -7.04 7.72
CA ALA A 33 13.91 -5.67 8.13
C ALA A 33 13.35 -5.63 9.57
N HIS A 34 13.53 -4.50 10.26
CA HIS A 34 12.70 -4.14 11.40
C HIS A 34 11.44 -3.42 10.91
N VAL A 35 10.26 -4.00 11.13
CA VAL A 35 9.00 -3.47 10.61
C VAL A 35 8.22 -2.77 11.71
N THR A 36 7.94 -1.48 11.55
CA THR A 36 6.97 -0.76 12.39
C THR A 36 5.61 -0.79 11.71
N MET A 37 4.70 -1.54 12.30
CA MET A 37 3.31 -1.66 11.86
C MET A 37 2.52 -0.45 12.37
N LEU A 38 1.87 0.28 11.46
CA LEU A 38 1.03 1.44 11.74
C LEU A 38 -0.42 1.11 11.34
N ASP A 39 -1.37 1.27 12.26
CA ASP A 39 -2.79 1.10 11.96
C ASP A 39 -3.67 1.87 12.93
N ARG A 40 -4.92 2.18 12.52
CA ARG A 40 -5.88 2.90 13.36
C ARG A 40 -6.50 2.03 14.47
N VAL A 41 -6.48 0.70 14.31
CA VAL A 41 -7.02 -0.21 15.34
C VAL A 41 -6.08 -0.28 16.54
N SER A 42 -6.61 -0.64 17.71
CA SER A 42 -5.77 -0.80 18.90
C SER A 42 -4.82 -2.00 18.74
N GLU A 43 -3.69 -1.97 19.46
CA GLU A 43 -2.74 -3.10 19.47
C GLU A 43 -3.39 -4.40 19.91
N ALA A 44 -4.33 -4.34 20.87
CA ALA A 44 -5.10 -5.51 21.29
C ALA A 44 -5.94 -6.10 20.15
N ALA A 45 -6.56 -5.25 19.32
CA ALA A 45 -7.32 -5.71 18.16
C ALA A 45 -6.42 -6.22 17.02
N ALA A 46 -5.17 -5.76 16.94
CA ALA A 46 -4.18 -6.19 15.96
C ALA A 46 -3.33 -7.38 16.43
N SER A 47 -3.54 -7.90 17.64
CA SER A 47 -2.63 -8.84 18.32
C SER A 47 -2.28 -10.09 17.51
N GLU A 48 -3.25 -10.71 16.84
CA GLU A 48 -2.99 -11.88 15.97
C GLU A 48 -2.08 -11.50 14.79
N ARG A 49 -2.29 -10.34 14.19
CA ARG A 49 -1.46 -9.86 13.06
C ARG A 49 -0.05 -9.52 13.54
N VAL A 50 0.06 -8.84 14.67
CA VAL A 50 1.36 -8.54 15.30
C VAL A 50 2.12 -9.84 15.62
N ALA A 51 1.45 -10.83 16.20
CA ALA A 51 2.06 -12.13 16.48
C ALA A 51 2.55 -12.84 15.21
N ALA A 52 1.76 -12.81 14.12
CA ALA A 52 2.16 -13.40 12.84
C ALA A 52 3.40 -12.72 12.24
N VAL A 53 3.49 -11.39 12.32
CA VAL A 53 4.67 -10.64 11.85
C VAL A 53 5.87 -10.90 12.74
N SER A 54 5.70 -10.93 14.07
CA SER A 54 6.76 -11.27 15.05
C SER A 54 7.33 -12.66 14.84
N ALA A 55 6.51 -13.63 14.44
CA ALA A 55 6.96 -14.98 14.07
C ALA A 55 7.79 -14.99 12.78
N SER A 56 7.63 -13.99 11.92
CA SER A 56 8.40 -13.84 10.67
C SER A 56 9.71 -13.08 10.87
N GLY A 57 9.80 -12.21 11.90
CA GLY A 57 11.00 -11.42 12.19
C GLY A 57 10.74 -10.27 13.15
N SER A 58 11.59 -9.23 13.11
CA SER A 58 11.52 -8.10 14.04
C SER A 58 10.38 -7.15 13.67
N CYS A 59 9.48 -6.87 14.61
CA CYS A 59 8.45 -5.85 14.41
C CYS A 59 8.08 -5.11 15.70
N SER A 60 7.45 -3.95 15.51
CA SER A 60 6.78 -3.17 16.54
C SER A 60 5.42 -2.69 16.01
N TYR A 61 4.52 -2.26 16.91
CA TYR A 61 3.21 -1.75 16.55
C TYR A 61 2.98 -0.35 17.11
N ARG A 62 2.30 0.51 16.34
CA ARG A 62 1.83 1.81 16.80
C ARG A 62 0.44 2.08 16.26
N GLN A 63 -0.46 2.47 17.16
CA GLN A 63 -1.80 2.90 16.76
C GLN A 63 -1.73 4.33 16.21
N VAL A 64 -2.15 4.51 14.94
CA VAL A 64 -2.23 5.82 14.29
C VAL A 64 -3.26 5.79 13.16
N ASP A 65 -4.08 6.84 13.09
CA ASP A 65 -4.92 7.11 11.91
C ASP A 65 -4.12 7.92 10.90
N VAL A 66 -4.05 7.46 9.65
CA VAL A 66 -3.30 8.16 8.59
C VAL A 66 -3.90 9.53 8.23
N THR A 67 -5.13 9.82 8.64
CA THR A 67 -5.77 11.13 8.48
C THR A 67 -5.37 12.12 9.57
N ASP A 68 -4.86 11.64 10.71
CA ASP A 68 -4.28 12.46 11.77
C ASP A 68 -2.82 12.78 11.47
N ARG A 69 -2.58 13.98 10.94
CA ARG A 69 -1.23 14.41 10.57
C ARG A 69 -0.27 14.42 11.73
N ALA A 70 -0.68 14.91 12.90
CA ALA A 70 0.20 15.01 14.07
C ALA A 70 0.55 13.60 14.60
N GLY A 71 -0.42 12.70 14.62
CA GLY A 71 -0.21 11.29 14.97
C GLY A 71 0.77 10.60 14.02
N VAL A 72 0.66 10.85 12.71
CA VAL A 72 1.58 10.31 11.70
C VAL A 72 3.00 10.85 11.89
N ASP A 73 3.16 12.16 12.09
CA ASP A 73 4.47 12.78 12.34
C ASP A 73 5.15 12.17 13.58
N ALA A 74 4.41 12.02 14.69
CA ALA A 74 4.93 11.43 15.92
C ALA A 74 5.26 9.92 15.75
N ALA A 75 4.40 9.17 15.06
CA ALA A 75 4.61 7.74 14.84
C ALA A 75 5.87 7.47 14.01
N LEU A 76 6.09 8.22 12.92
CA LEU A 76 7.24 8.05 12.05
C LEU A 76 8.53 8.58 12.68
N ALA A 77 8.48 9.67 13.46
CA ALA A 77 9.64 10.18 14.18
C ALA A 77 10.26 9.16 15.14
N ALA A 78 9.43 8.25 15.67
CA ALA A 78 9.86 7.18 16.57
C ALA A 78 10.38 5.92 15.85
N VAL A 79 10.48 5.93 14.52
CA VAL A 79 11.07 4.83 13.73
C VAL A 79 12.54 5.18 13.45
N GLU A 80 13.45 4.38 14.00
CA GLU A 80 14.90 4.55 13.82
C GLU A 80 15.61 3.22 13.59
N PRO A 81 16.31 3.07 12.44
CA PRO A 81 16.31 4.00 11.29
C PRO A 81 14.94 4.00 10.56
N LEU A 82 14.65 5.05 9.79
CA LEU A 82 13.55 5.07 8.82
C LEU A 82 14.13 5.09 7.41
N ASP A 83 14.24 3.92 6.81
CA ASP A 83 14.79 3.72 5.46
C ASP A 83 13.67 3.62 4.41
N VAL A 84 12.52 3.02 4.79
CA VAL A 84 11.38 2.88 3.89
C VAL A 84 10.07 3.23 4.62
N ALA A 85 9.21 4.00 3.96
CA ALA A 85 7.84 4.23 4.41
C ALA A 85 6.83 3.71 3.37
N ILE A 86 5.86 2.89 3.81
CA ILE A 86 4.85 2.29 2.93
C ILE A 86 3.47 2.85 3.29
N GLY A 87 2.93 3.68 2.40
CA GLY A 87 1.56 4.18 2.48
C GLY A 87 0.59 3.16 1.88
N ASN A 88 0.13 2.22 2.71
CA ASN A 88 -0.74 1.14 2.28
C ASN A 88 -2.18 1.28 2.80
N ALA A 89 -2.42 1.98 3.91
CA ALA A 89 -3.76 2.20 4.44
C ALA A 89 -4.72 2.73 3.36
N GLY A 90 -5.92 2.17 3.29
CA GLY A 90 -6.91 2.57 2.31
C GLY A 90 -8.24 1.85 2.50
N ILE A 91 -9.27 2.40 1.87
CA ILE A 91 -10.61 1.84 1.82
C ILE A 91 -11.09 1.71 0.37
N VAL A 92 -12.01 0.79 0.13
CA VAL A 92 -12.94 0.79 -1.00
C VAL A 92 -14.36 0.58 -0.46
N ASP A 93 -15.26 1.45 -0.86
CA ASP A 93 -16.69 1.36 -0.61
C ASP A 93 -17.39 1.52 -1.94
N ALA A 94 -18.04 0.44 -2.39
CA ALA A 94 -18.60 0.35 -3.72
C ALA A 94 -20.03 0.91 -3.75
N ALA A 95 -20.32 1.73 -4.75
CA ALA A 95 -21.67 2.20 -5.06
C ALA A 95 -21.75 2.56 -6.56
N PRO A 96 -22.91 2.34 -7.23
CA PRO A 96 -23.15 2.87 -8.56
C PRO A 96 -22.89 4.39 -8.58
N PHE A 97 -22.34 4.92 -9.67
CA PHE A 97 -21.90 6.32 -9.72
C PHE A 97 -22.98 7.34 -9.31
N LEU A 98 -24.22 7.09 -9.69
CA LEU A 98 -25.36 7.97 -9.34
C LEU A 98 -25.74 7.92 -7.85
N GLU A 99 -25.25 6.92 -7.11
CA GLU A 99 -25.55 6.69 -5.70
C GLU A 99 -24.38 7.01 -4.76
N VAL A 100 -23.19 7.34 -5.32
CA VAL A 100 -22.02 7.73 -4.52
C VAL A 100 -22.34 8.97 -3.72
N SER A 101 -22.33 8.86 -2.39
CA SER A 101 -22.56 10.01 -1.50
C SER A 101 -21.31 10.89 -1.38
N GLN A 102 -21.52 12.15 -0.94
CA GLN A 102 -20.40 13.07 -0.66
C GLN A 102 -19.50 12.52 0.44
N GLU A 103 -20.05 11.85 1.44
CA GLU A 103 -19.32 11.24 2.54
C GLU A 103 -18.43 10.10 2.05
N GLN A 104 -18.98 9.21 1.20
CA GLN A 104 -18.20 8.13 0.57
C GLN A 104 -17.06 8.69 -0.28
N TRP A 105 -17.37 9.70 -1.10
CA TRP A 105 -16.36 10.37 -1.92
C TRP A 105 -15.25 10.97 -1.05
N GLN A 106 -15.60 11.74 -0.04
CA GLN A 106 -14.65 12.41 0.83
C GLN A 106 -13.80 11.42 1.64
N ALA A 107 -14.41 10.36 2.17
CA ALA A 107 -13.69 9.32 2.89
C ALA A 107 -12.58 8.65 2.04
N HIS A 108 -12.85 8.41 0.74
CA HIS A 108 -11.83 7.89 -0.17
C HIS A 108 -10.69 8.88 -0.38
N LEU A 109 -10.97 10.17 -0.51
CA LEU A 109 -9.93 11.19 -0.65
C LEU A 109 -9.12 11.34 0.65
N ASP A 110 -9.79 11.41 1.80
CA ASP A 110 -9.14 11.60 3.09
C ASP A 110 -8.23 10.43 3.46
N ILE A 111 -8.70 9.21 3.31
CA ILE A 111 -7.93 8.03 3.71
C ILE A 111 -6.91 7.66 2.64
N ASN A 112 -7.33 7.50 1.37
CA ASN A 112 -6.47 6.94 0.35
C ASN A 112 -5.47 7.97 -0.20
N VAL A 113 -5.85 9.24 -0.33
CA VAL A 113 -4.98 10.28 -0.90
C VAL A 113 -4.28 11.08 0.19
N THR A 114 -5.05 11.72 1.09
CA THR A 114 -4.49 12.54 2.18
C THR A 114 -3.68 11.69 3.14
N GLY A 115 -4.14 10.46 3.45
CA GLY A 115 -3.38 9.50 4.26
C GLY A 115 -2.02 9.14 3.62
N CYS A 116 -1.98 8.86 2.31
CA CYS A 116 -0.73 8.64 1.59
C CYS A 116 0.16 9.90 1.60
N PHE A 117 -0.42 11.08 1.39
CA PHE A 117 0.31 12.35 1.48
C PHE A 117 0.92 12.55 2.87
N ASN A 118 0.17 12.31 3.95
CA ASN A 118 0.65 12.45 5.32
C ASN A 118 1.85 11.53 5.60
N ILE A 119 1.72 10.23 5.28
CA ILE A 119 2.82 9.26 5.43
C ILE A 119 4.03 9.67 4.58
N GLY A 120 3.80 9.99 3.30
CA GLY A 120 4.86 10.30 2.35
C GLY A 120 5.62 11.56 2.71
N GLN A 121 4.91 12.65 3.04
CA GLN A 121 5.56 13.92 3.37
C GLN A 121 6.28 13.86 4.72
N ALA A 122 5.68 13.23 5.74
CA ALA A 122 6.33 13.07 7.04
C ALA A 122 7.63 12.24 6.91
N ALA A 123 7.56 11.11 6.19
CA ALA A 123 8.74 10.29 5.93
C ALA A 123 9.81 11.06 5.13
N ALA A 124 9.42 11.77 4.07
CA ALA A 124 10.35 12.55 3.25
C ALA A 124 11.09 13.63 4.06
N ARG A 125 10.39 14.34 4.96
CA ARG A 125 10.99 15.33 5.84
C ARG A 125 12.02 14.70 6.77
N LEU A 126 11.66 13.62 7.47
CA LEU A 126 12.56 12.90 8.37
C LEU A 126 13.79 12.35 7.64
N MET A 127 13.60 11.76 6.45
CA MET A 127 14.69 11.26 5.64
C MET A 127 15.62 12.38 5.20
N ALA A 128 15.07 13.53 4.74
CA ALA A 128 15.87 14.68 4.33
C ALA A 128 16.65 15.29 5.53
N GLU A 129 16.01 15.46 6.68
CA GLU A 129 16.63 15.97 7.90
C GLU A 129 17.75 15.07 8.42
N ARG A 130 17.57 13.74 8.34
CA ARG A 130 18.54 12.73 8.78
C ARG A 130 19.60 12.41 7.73
N GLY A 131 19.49 12.97 6.51
CA GLY A 131 20.38 12.64 5.39
C GLY A 131 20.20 11.20 4.86
N THR A 132 19.05 10.56 5.15
CA THR A 132 18.75 9.19 4.71
C THR A 132 18.33 9.19 3.25
N ARG A 133 19.03 8.43 2.41
CA ARG A 133 18.67 8.19 1.01
C ARG A 133 17.64 7.06 0.93
N GLY A 134 16.45 7.35 1.45
CA GLY A 134 15.42 6.35 1.68
C GLY A 134 14.46 6.13 0.52
N GLN A 135 13.37 5.44 0.80
CA GLN A 135 12.33 5.17 -0.18
C GLN A 135 10.93 5.28 0.40
N ILE A 136 10.01 5.78 -0.42
CA ILE A 136 8.58 5.83 -0.13
C ILE A 136 7.85 4.96 -1.16
N ILE A 137 6.97 4.09 -0.69
CA ILE A 137 6.19 3.21 -1.54
C ILE A 137 4.71 3.42 -1.22
N PHE A 138 3.89 3.63 -2.24
CA PHE A 138 2.44 3.69 -2.05
C PHE A 138 1.77 2.45 -2.64
N THR A 139 0.73 1.98 -1.96
CA THR A 139 -0.17 0.97 -2.51
C THR A 139 -1.20 1.65 -3.40
N GLY A 140 -0.97 1.57 -4.71
CA GLY A 140 -1.91 1.97 -5.74
C GLY A 140 -2.98 0.90 -6.00
N SER A 141 -3.41 0.84 -7.24
CA SER A 141 -4.26 -0.21 -7.79
C SER A 141 -4.21 -0.16 -9.32
N TRP A 142 -4.50 -1.26 -10.00
CA TRP A 142 -4.72 -1.29 -11.45
C TRP A 142 -5.85 -0.35 -11.87
N VAL A 143 -6.90 -0.19 -11.05
CA VAL A 143 -8.02 0.71 -11.31
C VAL A 143 -7.69 2.21 -11.16
N GLY A 144 -6.48 2.55 -10.76
CA GLY A 144 -5.96 3.93 -10.87
C GLY A 144 -5.63 4.33 -12.32
N GLU A 145 -5.76 3.43 -13.29
CA GLU A 145 -5.54 3.68 -14.72
C GLU A 145 -6.74 3.21 -15.56
N ILE A 146 -7.29 2.06 -15.23
CA ILE A 146 -8.41 1.44 -15.95
C ILE A 146 -9.66 1.55 -15.07
N PRO A 147 -10.76 2.17 -15.54
CA PRO A 147 -11.97 2.29 -14.75
C PRO A 147 -12.61 0.92 -14.49
N TRP A 148 -13.17 0.76 -13.29
CA TRP A 148 -13.93 -0.42 -12.92
C TRP A 148 -15.30 0.01 -12.38
N PRO A 149 -16.40 -0.72 -12.69
CA PRO A 149 -17.73 -0.36 -12.23
C PRO A 149 -17.83 -0.25 -10.71
N ASP A 150 -18.71 0.62 -10.26
CA ASP A 150 -19.18 0.79 -8.89
C ASP A 150 -18.11 1.28 -7.87
N ILE A 151 -16.90 1.62 -8.31
CA ILE A 151 -15.81 2.11 -7.44
C ILE A 151 -15.14 3.39 -7.94
N SER A 152 -15.94 4.32 -8.49
CA SER A 152 -15.41 5.54 -9.09
C SER A 152 -14.57 6.39 -8.13
N ALA A 153 -15.04 6.60 -6.89
CA ALA A 153 -14.30 7.35 -5.86
C ALA A 153 -12.95 6.68 -5.52
N TYR A 154 -12.94 5.35 -5.41
CA TYR A 154 -11.72 4.58 -5.21
C TYR A 154 -10.76 4.74 -6.39
N SER A 155 -11.23 4.57 -7.62
CA SER A 155 -10.42 4.69 -8.83
C SER A 155 -9.77 6.07 -8.93
N VAL A 156 -10.53 7.14 -8.69
CA VAL A 156 -10.01 8.52 -8.66
C VAL A 156 -8.95 8.67 -7.56
N SER A 157 -9.20 8.14 -6.36
CA SER A 157 -8.23 8.20 -5.27
C SER A 157 -6.92 7.49 -5.63
N LYS A 158 -6.98 6.32 -6.28
CA LYS A 158 -5.78 5.56 -6.68
C LYS A 158 -5.04 6.18 -7.88
N ALA A 159 -5.74 6.87 -8.77
CA ALA A 159 -5.12 7.73 -9.79
C ALA A 159 -4.38 8.92 -9.13
N GLY A 160 -4.99 9.54 -8.12
CA GLY A 160 -4.37 10.60 -7.31
C GLY A 160 -3.08 10.15 -6.63
N VAL A 161 -3.08 8.96 -6.01
CA VAL A 161 -1.88 8.36 -5.39
C VAL A 161 -0.75 8.15 -6.40
N ARG A 162 -1.07 7.71 -7.64
CA ARG A 162 -0.05 7.55 -8.70
C ARG A 162 0.58 8.89 -9.09
N MET A 163 -0.23 9.96 -9.21
CA MET A 163 0.29 11.29 -9.51
C MET A 163 1.07 11.87 -8.33
N LEU A 164 0.61 11.68 -7.10
CA LEU A 164 1.34 12.07 -5.89
C LEU A 164 2.74 11.44 -5.88
N ALA A 165 2.84 10.13 -6.11
CA ALA A 165 4.12 9.43 -6.17
C ALA A 165 5.08 10.02 -7.23
N ARG A 166 4.57 10.33 -8.42
CA ARG A 166 5.37 10.94 -9.51
C ARG A 166 5.86 12.34 -9.16
N SER A 167 4.99 13.17 -8.57
CA SER A 167 5.36 14.52 -8.13
C SER A 167 6.44 14.46 -7.05
N MET A 168 6.23 13.64 -6.02
CA MET A 168 7.22 13.43 -4.97
C MET A 168 8.55 12.87 -5.51
N ALA A 169 8.50 11.89 -6.41
CA ALA A 169 9.70 11.32 -7.03
C ALA A 169 10.53 12.38 -7.76
N ARG A 170 9.86 13.28 -8.48
CA ARG A 170 10.52 14.38 -9.22
C ARG A 170 11.19 15.38 -8.29
N GLU A 171 10.51 15.75 -7.21
CA GLU A 171 10.99 16.78 -6.27
C GLU A 171 12.06 16.25 -5.32
N LEU A 172 11.94 15.00 -4.85
CA LEU A 172 12.80 14.42 -3.83
C LEU A 172 14.06 13.72 -4.38
N ALA A 173 14.19 13.62 -5.69
CA ALA A 173 15.33 12.98 -6.33
C ALA A 173 16.68 13.63 -5.92
N ALA A 174 16.72 14.96 -5.77
CA ALA A 174 17.90 15.68 -5.31
C ALA A 174 18.34 15.29 -3.89
N ASN A 175 17.41 14.85 -3.05
CA ASN A 175 17.69 14.33 -1.71
C ASN A 175 18.09 12.85 -1.73
N GLY A 176 18.08 12.19 -2.89
CA GLY A 176 18.33 10.76 -3.02
C GLY A 176 17.16 9.89 -2.52
N ILE A 177 15.98 10.46 -2.29
CA ILE A 177 14.78 9.75 -1.87
C ILE A 177 14.01 9.30 -3.12
N ARG A 178 13.71 8.01 -3.19
CA ARG A 178 12.94 7.41 -4.29
C ARG A 178 11.48 7.24 -3.88
N VAL A 179 10.56 7.38 -4.84
CA VAL A 179 9.13 7.19 -4.58
C VAL A 179 8.54 6.34 -5.69
N ASN A 180 7.90 5.21 -5.33
CA ASN A 180 7.30 4.28 -6.28
C ASN A 180 5.92 3.83 -5.82
N VAL A 181 5.19 3.16 -6.70
CA VAL A 181 3.86 2.59 -6.44
C VAL A 181 3.90 1.09 -6.74
N VAL A 182 3.41 0.27 -5.80
CA VAL A 182 2.96 -1.09 -6.11
C VAL A 182 1.47 -1.02 -6.40
N ALA A 183 1.03 -1.56 -7.53
CA ALA A 183 -0.36 -1.48 -7.99
C ALA A 183 -0.95 -2.90 -8.15
N PRO A 184 -1.61 -3.43 -7.12
CA PRO A 184 -2.26 -4.73 -7.19
C PRO A 184 -3.44 -4.74 -8.16
N GLY A 185 -3.70 -5.90 -8.75
CA GLY A 185 -4.95 -6.27 -9.40
C GLY A 185 -6.02 -6.69 -8.39
N ILE A 186 -6.84 -7.66 -8.78
CA ILE A 186 -7.82 -8.28 -7.89
C ILE A 186 -7.09 -9.33 -7.03
N VAL A 187 -6.98 -9.02 -5.73
CA VAL A 187 -6.32 -9.89 -4.75
C VAL A 187 -7.36 -10.51 -3.85
N MET A 188 -7.35 -11.84 -3.70
CA MET A 188 -8.29 -12.57 -2.84
C MET A 188 -7.96 -12.35 -1.36
N ALA A 189 -8.07 -11.10 -0.92
CA ALA A 189 -7.79 -10.64 0.43
C ALA A 189 -8.66 -9.43 0.78
N GLY A 190 -8.92 -9.21 2.06
CA GLY A 190 -9.57 -8.02 2.59
C GLY A 190 -10.89 -7.68 1.89
N MET A 191 -10.95 -6.48 1.34
CA MET A 191 -12.14 -5.90 0.73
C MET A 191 -12.58 -6.64 -0.54
N ALA A 192 -11.65 -7.02 -1.41
CA ALA A 192 -11.97 -7.73 -2.65
C ALA A 192 -12.53 -9.14 -2.38
N ARG A 193 -11.98 -9.85 -1.36
CA ARG A 193 -12.54 -11.13 -0.92
C ARG A 193 -13.97 -10.95 -0.42
N ARG A 194 -14.22 -9.97 0.46
CA ARG A 194 -15.57 -9.71 0.96
C ARG A 194 -16.53 -9.42 -0.18
N GLN A 195 -16.16 -8.57 -1.13
CA GLN A 195 -17.02 -8.24 -2.27
C GLN A 195 -17.27 -9.47 -3.15
N TYR A 196 -16.24 -10.29 -3.40
CA TYR A 196 -16.38 -11.53 -4.15
C TYR A 196 -17.37 -12.52 -3.49
N GLU A 197 -17.36 -12.62 -2.17
CA GLU A 197 -18.22 -13.51 -1.40
C GLU A 197 -19.67 -12.99 -1.27
N THR A 198 -19.89 -11.68 -1.37
CA THR A 198 -21.20 -11.05 -1.10
C THR A 198 -21.89 -10.48 -2.33
N ASP A 199 -21.19 -10.30 -3.46
CA ASP A 199 -21.71 -9.73 -4.71
C ASP A 199 -21.47 -10.69 -5.89
N PRO A 200 -22.50 -11.45 -6.31
CA PRO A 200 -22.38 -12.41 -7.42
C PRO A 200 -22.03 -11.76 -8.78
N GLU A 201 -22.47 -10.53 -9.02
CA GLU A 201 -22.16 -9.80 -10.26
C GLU A 201 -20.69 -9.37 -10.27
N TYR A 202 -20.16 -8.90 -9.13
CA TYR A 202 -18.72 -8.66 -8.98
C TYR A 202 -17.93 -9.96 -9.18
N ALA A 203 -18.33 -11.05 -8.52
CA ALA A 203 -17.65 -12.34 -8.63
C ALA A 203 -17.57 -12.82 -10.08
N LYS A 204 -18.66 -12.70 -10.83
CA LYS A 204 -18.71 -13.04 -12.26
C LYS A 204 -17.76 -12.18 -13.10
N ARG A 205 -17.78 -10.87 -12.92
CA ARG A 205 -16.88 -9.93 -13.62
C ARG A 205 -15.42 -10.20 -13.28
N ALA A 206 -15.12 -10.33 -12.00
CA ALA A 206 -13.76 -10.53 -11.50
C ALA A 206 -13.12 -11.83 -12.00
N SER A 207 -13.92 -12.90 -12.17
CA SER A 207 -13.43 -14.21 -12.62
C SER A 207 -12.98 -14.25 -14.09
N VAL A 208 -13.42 -13.30 -14.92
CA VAL A 208 -13.12 -13.31 -16.37
C VAL A 208 -12.12 -12.22 -16.79
N VAL A 209 -11.85 -11.24 -15.90
CA VAL A 209 -11.03 -10.09 -16.26
C VAL A 209 -9.51 -10.35 -16.18
N ILE A 210 -9.10 -11.40 -15.49
CA ILE A 210 -7.69 -11.69 -15.21
C ILE A 210 -7.15 -12.67 -16.26
N PRO A 211 -6.26 -12.25 -17.18
CA PRO A 211 -5.71 -13.14 -18.22
C PRO A 211 -4.98 -14.37 -17.67
N LEU A 212 -4.32 -14.29 -16.51
CA LEU A 212 -3.69 -15.45 -15.87
C LEU A 212 -4.70 -16.46 -15.30
N GLY A 213 -6.01 -16.13 -15.26
CA GLY A 213 -7.09 -17.04 -14.87
C GLY A 213 -7.22 -17.29 -13.36
N GLU A 214 -6.43 -16.63 -12.53
CA GLU A 214 -6.46 -16.75 -11.07
C GLU A 214 -6.34 -15.41 -10.36
N PHE A 215 -6.94 -15.29 -9.19
CA PHE A 215 -6.81 -14.11 -8.35
C PHE A 215 -5.40 -14.01 -7.76
N GLY A 216 -4.90 -12.78 -7.61
CA GLY A 216 -3.66 -12.55 -6.88
C GLY A 216 -3.79 -12.90 -5.40
N THR A 217 -2.67 -13.21 -4.76
CA THR A 217 -2.59 -13.37 -3.31
C THR A 217 -1.89 -12.18 -2.65
N ALA A 218 -2.15 -11.96 -1.36
CA ALA A 218 -1.48 -10.92 -0.59
C ALA A 218 0.05 -11.13 -0.56
N GLU A 219 0.51 -12.39 -0.55
CA GLU A 219 1.92 -12.75 -0.55
C GLU A 219 2.61 -12.40 -1.88
N GLN A 220 1.93 -12.52 -3.03
CA GLN A 220 2.47 -12.11 -4.32
C GLN A 220 2.72 -10.59 -4.36
N VAL A 221 1.77 -9.80 -3.85
CA VAL A 221 1.93 -8.35 -3.72
C VAL A 221 3.02 -7.99 -2.71
N ALA A 222 3.08 -8.69 -1.57
CA ALA A 222 4.12 -8.50 -0.57
C ALA A 222 5.53 -8.74 -1.12
N LYS A 223 5.73 -9.78 -1.94
CA LYS A 223 7.01 -10.05 -2.62
C LYS A 223 7.39 -8.95 -3.60
N ALA A 224 6.44 -8.42 -4.36
CA ALA A 224 6.67 -7.29 -5.26
C ALA A 224 7.01 -5.99 -4.49
N THR A 225 6.34 -5.76 -3.35
CA THR A 225 6.66 -4.65 -2.44
C THR A 225 8.07 -4.81 -1.87
N ALA A 226 8.44 -6.00 -1.44
CA ALA A 226 9.77 -6.27 -0.92
C ALA A 226 10.88 -6.12 -1.99
N PHE A 227 10.58 -6.42 -3.27
CA PHE A 227 11.47 -6.07 -4.38
C PHE A 227 11.68 -4.56 -4.47
N LEU A 228 10.62 -3.76 -4.39
CA LEU A 228 10.75 -2.30 -4.37
C LEU A 228 11.58 -1.81 -3.16
N CYS A 229 11.48 -2.44 -2.00
CA CYS A 229 12.29 -2.11 -0.82
C CYS A 229 13.77 -2.48 -0.97
N SER A 230 14.09 -3.41 -1.86
CA SER A 230 15.43 -3.97 -1.99
C SER A 230 16.38 -3.12 -2.86
N PRO A 231 17.70 -3.36 -2.81
CA PRO A 231 18.67 -2.74 -3.70
C PRO A 231 18.42 -3.00 -5.19
N ASP A 232 17.71 -4.07 -5.54
CA ASP A 232 17.42 -4.41 -6.95
C ASP A 232 16.55 -3.38 -7.64
N SER A 233 15.81 -2.55 -6.90
CA SER A 233 15.01 -1.45 -7.41
C SER A 233 15.74 -0.09 -7.39
N ALA A 234 17.06 -0.08 -7.16
CA ALA A 234 17.82 1.16 -6.91
C ALA A 234 17.70 2.22 -8.03
N TYR A 235 17.43 1.82 -9.27
CA TYR A 235 17.26 2.74 -10.40
C TYR A 235 15.78 3.06 -10.71
N MET A 236 14.86 2.74 -9.78
CA MET A 236 13.41 2.98 -9.94
C MET A 236 12.97 4.15 -9.06
N THR A 237 12.40 5.19 -9.67
CA THR A 237 11.64 6.25 -9.00
C THR A 237 10.54 6.76 -9.91
N GLY A 238 9.38 7.16 -9.36
CA GLY A 238 8.19 7.55 -10.12
C GLY A 238 7.51 6.42 -10.87
N SER A 239 7.92 5.18 -10.64
CA SER A 239 7.43 4.00 -11.34
C SER A 239 6.18 3.41 -10.67
N VAL A 240 5.35 2.75 -11.49
CA VAL A 240 4.23 1.93 -11.03
C VAL A 240 4.53 0.47 -11.37
N LEU A 241 4.66 -0.36 -10.35
CA LEU A 241 4.84 -1.80 -10.49
C LEU A 241 3.48 -2.48 -10.42
N LEU A 242 2.94 -2.88 -11.57
CA LEU A 242 1.68 -3.63 -11.68
C LEU A 242 1.88 -5.08 -11.22
N VAL A 243 0.95 -5.56 -10.38
CA VAL A 243 0.90 -6.95 -9.88
C VAL A 243 -0.55 -7.41 -9.99
N ASP A 244 -1.04 -7.59 -11.21
CA ASP A 244 -2.46 -7.66 -11.52
C ASP A 244 -2.89 -8.86 -12.38
N GLY A 245 -1.98 -9.80 -12.66
CA GLY A 245 -2.29 -10.95 -13.51
C GLY A 245 -2.73 -10.59 -14.94
N GLY A 246 -2.44 -9.35 -15.37
CA GLY A 246 -2.83 -8.81 -16.65
C GLY A 246 -4.22 -8.16 -16.67
N ALA A 247 -4.88 -7.98 -15.52
CA ALA A 247 -6.23 -7.41 -15.46
C ALA A 247 -6.32 -6.03 -16.13
N SER A 248 -5.28 -5.21 -16.06
CA SER A 248 -5.22 -3.89 -16.74
C SER A 248 -5.12 -3.97 -18.27
N LEU A 249 -4.85 -5.13 -18.84
CA LEU A 249 -4.81 -5.35 -20.29
C LEU A 249 -6.20 -5.71 -20.86
N PHE A 250 -7.15 -6.02 -19.99
CA PHE A 250 -8.51 -6.36 -20.39
C PHE A 250 -9.23 -5.09 -20.84
N GLN A 251 -9.50 -4.99 -22.12
CA GLN A 251 -10.47 -4.04 -22.65
C GLN A 251 -11.81 -4.74 -22.61
N PHE A 252 -12.79 -4.17 -21.88
CA PHE A 252 -14.15 -4.68 -21.95
C PHE A 252 -14.55 -4.73 -23.44
N GLY A 253 -14.56 -5.93 -23.98
CA GLY A 253 -15.00 -6.15 -25.35
C GLY A 253 -16.42 -5.62 -25.50
N VAL A 254 -16.63 -4.91 -26.56
CA VAL A 254 -17.91 -4.42 -27.04
C VAL A 254 -18.89 -5.58 -27.19
#